data_ba0cdbc0e01f3598045486230c4f545e
#
_entry.id   ba0cdbc0e01f3598045486230c4f545e
#
_cell.length_a   1.000
_cell.length_b   1.000
_cell.length_c   1.000
_cell.angle_alpha   90.00
_cell.angle_beta   90.00
_cell.angle_gamma   90.00
#
_symmetry.space_group_name_H-M   'P 1'
#
loop_
_entity.id
_entity.type
_entity.pdbx_description
1 polymer ?
#
loop_
_entity_poly.entity_id
_entity_poly.type
_entity_poly.pdbx_seq_one_letter_code
_entity_poly.pdbx_strand_id
1 'polypeptide(L)'
;MIATASQLTVGAHAAVVYNPAKISIDRVRPAVTAQQRSHGWEETRWFETASEDSGRCAAEQALAGEPTVVIVVGGDGTVRAAAEVMQGTGIPIALVPAGTGNLLARDLGVPLNDIPACVSAAFSGELRNVDVGVAELEELAGRRASHVFMVMAGIGLDAAMAQNTSTIAKRHLGWLAYVAPIARSIIANRLFHLDYRIDRGRVRSTRAHTVIVGNCGTLTGNMLLIPAAVIDDGLLDVVMMRPRGRFGWARIGTRLTLQGIARRSRLSRELLRRAPVFHALAYVQGRQFEARFETPHLVELDGDSFGHAIRVRVSVRPGALGVRVTARADPSGFAAPPG
;
A
#
# COMPACT_ATOMS: atom_id res chain seq x y z
N MET A 1 39.28 18.18 -0.82
CA MET A 1 38.55 19.43 -0.54
C MET A 1 37.23 19.31 -1.26
N ILE A 2 36.23 18.69 -0.61
CA ILE A 2 34.88 18.49 -1.15
C ILE A 2 34.01 19.48 -0.39
N ALA A 3 33.64 20.56 -1.06
CA ALA A 3 32.70 21.53 -0.55
C ALA A 3 31.29 20.92 -0.63
N THR A 4 30.79 20.48 0.50
CA THR A 4 29.37 20.14 0.65
C THR A 4 28.58 21.45 0.63
N ALA A 5 28.05 21.80 -0.53
CA ALA A 5 27.18 22.96 -0.69
C ALA A 5 25.87 22.68 0.07
N SER A 6 25.77 23.14 1.31
CA SER A 6 24.52 23.43 1.97
C SER A 6 23.90 24.62 1.22
N GLN A 7 23.14 24.35 0.14
CA GLN A 7 22.26 25.36 -0.42
C GLN A 7 21.15 25.58 0.61
N LEU A 8 21.23 26.69 1.33
CA LEU A 8 20.14 27.24 2.11
C LEU A 8 18.98 27.50 1.14
N THR A 9 18.01 26.60 1.09
CA THR A 9 16.78 26.78 0.35
C THR A 9 15.93 27.78 1.15
N VAL A 10 16.07 29.04 0.85
CA VAL A 10 15.22 30.13 1.38
C VAL A 10 13.80 29.80 0.92
N GLY A 11 12.88 29.69 1.87
CA GLY A 11 11.47 29.38 1.61
C GLY A 11 11.11 27.88 1.73
N ALA A 12 12.05 26.98 2.05
CA ALA A 12 11.73 25.56 2.26
C ALA A 12 10.91 25.37 3.53
N HIS A 13 9.77 24.69 3.45
CA HIS A 13 8.97 24.32 4.61
C HIS A 13 8.34 22.95 4.45
N ALA A 14 7.98 22.33 5.58
CA ALA A 14 7.23 21.09 5.62
C ALA A 14 5.74 21.36 5.86
N ALA A 15 4.88 20.49 5.34
CA ALA A 15 3.50 20.39 5.77
C ALA A 15 3.28 19.02 6.45
N VAL A 16 2.51 18.99 7.53
CA VAL A 16 2.16 17.76 8.24
C VAL A 16 0.67 17.52 8.11
N VAL A 17 0.28 16.40 7.50
CA VAL A 17 -1.10 15.89 7.48
C VAL A 17 -1.20 14.77 8.50
N TYR A 18 -2.01 14.94 9.55
CA TYR A 18 -2.05 13.99 10.66
C TYR A 18 -3.47 13.58 11.05
N ASN A 19 -3.61 12.31 11.46
CA ASN A 19 -4.87 11.76 11.95
C ASN A 19 -4.90 11.75 13.50
N PRO A 20 -5.66 12.63 14.14
CA PRO A 20 -5.68 12.80 15.60
C PRO A 20 -6.26 11.56 16.32
N ALA A 21 -7.10 10.77 15.65
CA ALA A 21 -7.63 9.52 16.20
C ALA A 21 -6.58 8.40 16.31
N LYS A 22 -5.43 8.56 15.62
CA LYS A 22 -4.36 7.54 15.58
C LYS A 22 -3.17 7.91 16.47
N ILE A 23 -2.85 9.20 16.57
CA ILE A 23 -1.67 9.66 17.30
C ILE A 23 -1.88 11.10 17.81
N SER A 24 -1.44 11.38 19.04
CA SER A 24 -1.33 12.77 19.51
C SER A 24 -0.21 13.49 18.78
N ILE A 25 -0.50 14.69 18.31
CA ILE A 25 0.46 15.57 17.65
C ILE A 25 1.67 15.88 18.53
N ASP A 26 1.52 15.91 19.85
CA ASP A 26 2.59 16.21 20.83
C ASP A 26 3.71 15.17 20.76
N ARG A 27 3.45 13.97 20.25
CA ARG A 27 4.46 12.94 20.03
C ARG A 27 5.31 13.18 18.79
N VAL A 28 4.80 13.92 17.83
CA VAL A 28 5.43 14.16 16.51
C VAL A 28 6.08 15.53 16.43
N ARG A 29 5.39 16.55 16.96
CA ARG A 29 5.80 17.95 16.90
C ARG A 29 7.25 18.21 17.37
N PRO A 30 7.74 17.65 18.49
CA PRO A 30 9.12 17.90 18.94
C PRO A 30 10.16 17.44 17.90
N ALA A 31 9.96 16.26 17.28
CA ALA A 31 10.87 15.73 16.26
C ALA A 31 10.86 16.60 15.00
N VAL A 32 9.68 17.03 14.53
CA VAL A 32 9.54 17.90 13.35
C VAL A 32 10.19 19.26 13.61
N THR A 33 9.92 19.89 14.77
CA THR A 33 10.51 21.19 15.14
C THR A 33 12.03 21.11 15.24
N ALA A 34 12.58 20.01 15.78
CA ALA A 34 14.02 19.81 15.87
C ALA A 34 14.65 19.72 14.47
N GLN A 35 14.09 18.93 13.56
CA GLN A 35 14.59 18.81 12.20
C GLN A 35 14.40 20.10 11.40
N GLN A 36 13.27 20.77 11.53
CA GLN A 36 13.02 22.07 10.90
C GLN A 36 14.12 23.08 11.27
N ARG A 37 14.45 23.20 12.56
CA ARG A 37 15.50 24.12 13.04
C ARG A 37 16.90 23.73 12.54
N SER A 38 17.24 22.44 12.58
CA SER A 38 18.55 21.95 12.17
C SER A 38 18.81 22.14 10.67
N HIS A 39 17.77 22.17 9.84
CA HIS A 39 17.85 22.39 8.40
C HIS A 39 17.60 23.85 7.98
N GLY A 40 17.29 24.74 8.93
CA GLY A 40 17.00 26.14 8.63
C GLY A 40 15.74 26.35 7.79
N TRP A 41 14.76 25.44 7.91
CA TRP A 41 13.50 25.56 7.20
C TRP A 41 12.53 26.50 7.91
N GLU A 42 11.60 27.06 7.14
CA GLU A 42 10.49 27.86 7.67
C GLU A 42 9.55 27.03 8.56
N GLU A 43 8.61 27.70 9.24
CA GLU A 43 7.69 27.05 10.14
C GLU A 43 6.83 26.01 9.44
N THR A 44 6.79 24.79 10.01
CA THR A 44 5.98 23.69 9.54
C THR A 44 4.50 23.97 9.70
N ARG A 45 3.70 23.74 8.66
CA ARG A 45 2.24 23.88 8.68
C ARG A 45 1.58 22.55 9.02
N TRP A 46 0.50 22.60 9.83
CA TRP A 46 -0.14 21.40 10.38
C TRP A 46 -1.60 21.33 9.96
N PHE A 47 -2.00 20.18 9.39
CA PHE A 47 -3.34 19.95 8.85
C PHE A 47 -3.91 18.67 9.45
N GLU A 48 -5.03 18.82 10.18
CA GLU A 48 -5.73 17.71 10.80
C GLU A 48 -6.68 17.05 9.81
N THR A 49 -6.69 15.71 9.79
CA THR A 49 -7.61 14.96 8.93
C THR A 49 -9.00 14.87 9.54
N ALA A 50 -10.03 15.06 8.73
CA ALA A 50 -11.40 14.73 9.09
C ALA A 50 -11.68 13.23 8.92
N SER A 51 -12.67 12.72 9.64
CA SER A 51 -13.08 11.31 9.56
C SER A 51 -13.80 10.98 8.25
N GLU A 52 -14.47 11.97 7.66
CA GLU A 52 -15.33 11.80 6.51
C GLU A 52 -14.57 11.56 5.20
N ASP A 53 -13.35 12.13 5.08
CA ASP A 53 -12.55 12.11 3.83
C ASP A 53 -11.19 11.41 3.96
N SER A 54 -10.94 10.77 5.09
CA SER A 54 -9.68 10.10 5.41
C SER A 54 -8.44 11.00 5.32
N GLY A 55 -8.63 12.33 5.18
CA GLY A 55 -7.57 13.33 5.12
C GLY A 55 -7.29 13.93 3.74
N ARG A 56 -8.18 13.75 2.78
CA ARG A 56 -8.03 14.34 1.45
C ARG A 56 -8.01 15.87 1.49
N CYS A 57 -8.99 16.51 2.16
CA CYS A 57 -9.04 17.97 2.30
C CYS A 57 -7.78 18.52 2.99
N ALA A 58 -7.29 17.83 4.03
CA ALA A 58 -6.05 18.21 4.70
C ALA A 58 -4.84 18.15 3.76
N ALA A 59 -4.76 17.14 2.90
CA ALA A 59 -3.71 17.02 1.90
C ALA A 59 -3.82 18.09 0.81
N GLU A 60 -5.02 18.44 0.35
CA GLU A 60 -5.27 19.53 -0.60
C GLU A 60 -4.85 20.90 -0.02
N GLN A 61 -5.17 21.15 1.24
CA GLN A 61 -4.74 22.36 1.95
C GLN A 61 -3.21 22.41 2.11
N ALA A 62 -2.58 21.27 2.41
CA ALA A 62 -1.14 21.17 2.51
C ALA A 62 -0.49 21.46 1.16
N LEU A 63 -1.02 20.88 0.07
CA LEU A 63 -0.52 21.10 -1.30
C LEU A 63 -0.62 22.57 -1.72
N ALA A 64 -1.72 23.25 -1.39
CA ALA A 64 -1.93 24.66 -1.72
C ALA A 64 -0.86 25.60 -1.13
N GLY A 65 -0.15 25.14 -0.10
CA GLY A 65 0.97 25.85 0.49
C GLY A 65 2.32 25.61 -0.18
N GLU A 66 2.39 24.81 -1.24
CA GLU A 66 3.61 24.46 -1.99
C GLU A 66 4.78 23.99 -1.08
N PRO A 67 4.57 22.99 -0.18
CA PRO A 67 5.61 22.56 0.74
C PRO A 67 6.71 21.81 0.00
N THR A 68 7.91 21.82 0.58
CA THR A 68 9.05 21.02 0.10
C THR A 68 8.85 19.52 0.31
N VAL A 69 8.06 19.15 1.34
CA VAL A 69 7.68 17.78 1.68
C VAL A 69 6.38 17.77 2.46
N VAL A 70 5.55 16.75 2.23
CA VAL A 70 4.36 16.49 3.06
C VAL A 70 4.62 15.29 3.97
N ILE A 71 4.62 15.51 5.28
CA ILE A 71 4.78 14.45 6.29
C ILE A 71 3.39 13.89 6.61
N VAL A 72 3.13 12.65 6.25
CA VAL A 72 1.86 11.97 6.47
C VAL A 72 1.92 11.13 7.74
N VAL A 73 1.19 11.54 8.75
CA VAL A 73 1.15 10.91 10.08
C VAL A 73 -0.18 10.18 10.25
N GLY A 74 -0.22 8.89 9.96
CA GLY A 74 -1.47 8.14 9.96
C GLY A 74 -1.33 6.66 9.60
N GLY A 75 -2.46 6.03 9.30
CA GLY A 75 -2.54 4.69 8.76
C GLY A 75 -2.68 4.67 7.24
N ASP A 76 -2.91 3.47 6.68
CA ASP A 76 -2.96 3.23 5.22
C ASP A 76 -4.00 4.12 4.50
N GLY A 77 -5.19 4.34 5.10
CA GLY A 77 -6.21 5.22 4.53
C GLY A 77 -5.77 6.70 4.43
N THR A 78 -5.08 7.22 5.46
CA THR A 78 -4.53 8.59 5.43
C THR A 78 -3.40 8.71 4.40
N VAL A 79 -2.55 7.69 4.30
CA VAL A 79 -1.47 7.64 3.31
C VAL A 79 -2.05 7.60 1.90
N ARG A 80 -3.06 6.78 1.66
CA ARG A 80 -3.75 6.70 0.36
C ARG A 80 -4.40 8.03 -0.03
N ALA A 81 -5.11 8.68 0.90
CA ALA A 81 -5.74 9.98 0.64
C ALA A 81 -4.71 11.07 0.31
N ALA A 82 -3.59 11.11 1.03
CA ALA A 82 -2.49 12.01 0.72
C ALA A 82 -1.84 11.68 -0.64
N ALA A 83 -1.61 10.40 -0.94
CA ALA A 83 -1.06 9.96 -2.22
C ALA A 83 -1.97 10.32 -3.41
N GLU A 84 -3.29 10.27 -3.23
CA GLU A 84 -4.26 10.67 -4.25
C GLU A 84 -4.10 12.13 -4.65
N VAL A 85 -3.79 13.00 -3.70
CA VAL A 85 -3.56 14.44 -3.93
C VAL A 85 -2.15 14.72 -4.44
N MET A 86 -1.14 14.05 -3.88
CA MET A 86 0.28 14.37 -4.14
C MET A 86 0.85 13.73 -5.41
N GLN A 87 0.22 12.68 -5.96
CA GLN A 87 0.73 12.02 -7.16
C GLN A 87 0.84 12.98 -8.34
N GLY A 88 1.99 12.97 -9.03
CA GLY A 88 2.24 13.82 -10.19
C GLY A 88 2.51 15.29 -9.89
N THR A 89 2.50 15.73 -8.63
CA THR A 89 2.80 17.12 -8.25
C THR A 89 4.30 17.41 -8.18
N GLY A 90 5.13 16.37 -8.06
CA GLY A 90 6.57 16.50 -7.79
C GLY A 90 6.91 16.73 -6.32
N ILE A 91 5.94 17.01 -5.46
CA ILE A 91 6.14 17.18 -4.01
C ILE A 91 6.17 15.79 -3.35
N PRO A 92 7.28 15.41 -2.70
CA PRO A 92 7.37 14.11 -2.06
C PRO A 92 6.56 14.04 -0.76
N ILE A 93 6.15 12.83 -0.40
CA ILE A 93 5.64 12.53 0.93
C ILE A 93 6.70 11.85 1.79
N ALA A 94 6.54 11.94 3.11
CA ALA A 94 7.28 11.12 4.07
C ALA A 94 6.28 10.49 5.04
N LEU A 95 6.54 9.26 5.49
CA LEU A 95 5.60 8.49 6.27
C LEU A 95 5.98 8.45 7.74
N VAL A 96 5.04 8.78 8.62
CA VAL A 96 5.13 8.50 10.06
C VAL A 96 4.00 7.52 10.40
N PRO A 97 4.30 6.20 10.44
CA PRO A 97 3.29 5.17 10.59
C PRO A 97 2.58 5.24 11.96
N ALA A 98 1.25 5.40 11.95
CA ALA A 98 0.41 5.42 13.16
C ALA A 98 -0.81 4.49 13.06
N GLY A 99 -0.92 3.70 12.01
CA GLY A 99 -1.96 2.71 11.80
C GLY A 99 -1.60 1.33 12.32
N THR A 100 -2.51 0.36 12.12
CA THR A 100 -2.29 -1.06 12.45
C THR A 100 -1.57 -1.80 11.32
N GLY A 101 -1.95 -1.53 10.06
CA GLY A 101 -1.38 -2.19 8.88
C GLY A 101 -0.05 -1.57 8.48
N ASN A 102 -0.06 -0.31 8.15
CA ASN A 102 1.08 0.47 7.66
C ASN A 102 1.79 -0.26 6.50
N LEU A 103 0.99 -0.73 5.52
CA LEU A 103 1.45 -1.66 4.50
C LEU A 103 2.51 -1.04 3.59
N LEU A 104 2.27 0.19 3.11
CA LEU A 104 3.23 0.93 2.31
C LEU A 104 4.53 1.19 3.07
N ALA A 105 4.44 1.61 4.34
CA ALA A 105 5.60 1.86 5.17
C ALA A 105 6.45 0.59 5.37
N ARG A 106 5.80 -0.57 5.56
CA ARG A 106 6.49 -1.87 5.66
C ARG A 106 7.21 -2.26 4.37
N ASP A 107 6.57 -2.06 3.22
CA ASP A 107 7.15 -2.39 1.92
C ASP A 107 8.37 -1.52 1.61
N LEU A 108 8.30 -0.25 1.97
CA LEU A 108 9.40 0.71 1.84
C LEU A 108 10.49 0.56 2.91
N GLY A 109 10.29 -0.25 3.94
CA GLY A 109 11.24 -0.43 5.05
C GLY A 109 11.27 0.74 6.02
N VAL A 110 10.22 1.57 6.07
CA VAL A 110 10.10 2.68 7.01
C VAL A 110 9.96 2.15 8.44
N PRO A 111 10.70 2.68 9.42
CA PRO A 111 10.58 2.27 10.82
C PRO A 111 9.16 2.51 11.36
N LEU A 112 8.54 1.47 11.96
CA LEU A 112 7.14 1.58 12.40
C LEU A 112 6.96 2.23 13.78
N ASN A 113 8.02 2.21 14.60
CA ASN A 113 7.96 2.65 15.99
C ASN A 113 9.03 3.70 16.33
N ASP A 114 9.64 4.32 15.32
CA ASP A 114 10.70 5.33 15.47
C ASP A 114 10.30 6.62 14.77
N ILE A 115 9.54 7.45 15.49
CA ILE A 115 9.08 8.76 14.97
C ILE A 115 10.26 9.67 14.60
N PRO A 116 11.31 9.81 15.43
CA PRO A 116 12.47 10.61 15.07
C PRO A 116 13.12 10.19 13.75
N ALA A 117 13.32 8.88 13.51
CA ALA A 117 13.90 8.38 12.27
C ALA A 117 13.00 8.65 11.05
N CYS A 118 11.68 8.46 11.20
CA CYS A 118 10.71 8.76 10.14
C CYS A 118 10.71 10.26 9.80
N VAL A 119 10.73 11.12 10.81
CA VAL A 119 10.75 12.57 10.62
C VAL A 119 12.10 13.02 10.03
N SER A 120 13.22 12.47 10.48
CA SER A 120 14.52 12.76 9.88
C SER A 120 14.55 12.43 8.39
N ALA A 121 13.96 11.31 7.99
CA ALA A 121 13.83 10.95 6.57
C ALA A 121 13.04 11.98 5.76
N ALA A 122 12.06 12.67 6.35
CA ALA A 122 11.31 13.71 5.66
C ALA A 122 12.20 14.89 5.23
N PHE A 123 13.22 15.23 6.01
CA PHE A 123 14.10 16.37 5.76
C PHE A 123 15.36 16.00 4.96
N SER A 124 15.94 14.83 5.21
CA SER A 124 17.24 14.42 4.68
C SER A 124 17.29 13.03 4.07
N GLY A 125 16.15 12.32 4.01
CA GLY A 125 16.08 10.97 3.46
C GLY A 125 16.24 10.90 1.95
N GLU A 126 16.47 9.68 1.44
CA GLU A 126 16.51 9.40 0.01
C GLU A 126 15.12 9.55 -0.62
N LEU A 127 15.08 10.15 -1.80
CA LEU A 127 13.86 10.21 -2.60
C LEU A 127 13.72 8.91 -3.41
N ARG A 128 12.64 8.18 -3.17
CA ARG A 128 12.25 7.02 -3.95
C ARG A 128 10.95 7.31 -4.69
N ASN A 129 10.96 7.21 -6.02
CA ASN A 129 9.74 7.31 -6.81
C ASN A 129 9.05 5.96 -6.81
N VAL A 130 7.79 5.95 -6.40
CA VAL A 130 6.96 4.74 -6.33
C VAL A 130 5.79 4.84 -7.27
N ASP A 131 5.33 3.68 -7.70
CA ASP A 131 4.17 3.56 -8.58
C ASP A 131 2.87 3.79 -7.79
N VAL A 132 1.87 4.29 -8.49
CA VAL A 132 0.53 4.50 -7.95
C VAL A 132 -0.47 3.68 -8.76
N GLY A 133 -1.23 2.82 -8.09
CA GLY A 133 -2.34 2.12 -8.69
C GLY A 133 -3.56 3.05 -8.83
N VAL A 134 -4.21 3.03 -9.97
CA VAL A 134 -5.46 3.77 -10.24
C VAL A 134 -6.56 2.80 -10.56
N ALA A 135 -7.66 2.82 -9.80
CA ALA A 135 -8.84 1.99 -9.99
C ALA A 135 -10.01 2.85 -10.47
N GLU A 136 -10.47 2.60 -11.69
CA GLU A 136 -11.71 3.15 -12.24
C GLU A 136 -12.82 2.13 -12.02
N LEU A 137 -13.86 2.52 -11.28
CA LEU A 137 -14.98 1.70 -10.89
C LEU A 137 -16.24 2.16 -11.62
N GLU A 138 -16.99 1.22 -12.20
CA GLU A 138 -18.29 1.48 -12.82
C GLU A 138 -19.36 0.69 -12.06
N GLU A 139 -20.31 1.41 -11.48
CA GLU A 139 -21.44 0.83 -10.74
C GLU A 139 -22.55 0.35 -11.69
N LEU A 140 -23.47 -0.46 -11.19
CA LEU A 140 -24.62 -0.94 -11.97
C LEU A 140 -25.49 0.20 -12.53
N ALA A 141 -25.60 1.30 -11.80
CA ALA A 141 -26.32 2.50 -12.24
C ALA A 141 -25.55 3.34 -13.28
N GLY A 142 -24.36 2.91 -13.73
CA GLY A 142 -23.54 3.61 -14.70
C GLY A 142 -22.68 4.74 -14.12
N ARG A 143 -22.73 4.98 -12.81
CA ARG A 143 -21.85 5.93 -12.14
C ARG A 143 -20.42 5.42 -12.20
N ARG A 144 -19.48 6.33 -12.51
CA ARG A 144 -18.06 6.04 -12.58
C ARG A 144 -17.30 6.88 -11.56
N ALA A 145 -16.35 6.25 -10.90
CA ALA A 145 -15.44 6.90 -9.97
C ALA A 145 -14.01 6.39 -10.20
N SER A 146 -13.04 7.27 -9.95
CA SER A 146 -11.62 6.93 -10.04
C SER A 146 -10.97 7.20 -8.69
N HIS A 147 -10.23 6.21 -8.20
CA HIS A 147 -9.55 6.25 -6.92
C HIS A 147 -8.12 5.72 -7.07
N VAL A 148 -7.25 6.09 -6.15
CA VAL A 148 -5.90 5.54 -6.10
C VAL A 148 -5.75 4.50 -4.98
N PHE A 149 -4.77 3.64 -5.15
CA PHE A 149 -4.29 2.75 -4.10
C PHE A 149 -2.77 2.63 -4.17
N MET A 150 -2.17 2.40 -3.03
CA MET A 150 -0.71 2.28 -2.92
C MET A 150 -0.25 0.83 -2.83
N VAL A 151 -1.09 -0.04 -2.26
CA VAL A 151 -0.74 -1.43 -1.97
C VAL A 151 -1.50 -2.39 -2.85
N MET A 152 -2.83 -2.41 -2.78
CA MET A 152 -3.63 -3.34 -3.56
C MET A 152 -5.09 -2.93 -3.71
N ALA A 153 -5.69 -3.40 -4.81
CA ALA A 153 -7.13 -3.45 -5.02
C ALA A 153 -7.62 -4.90 -4.90
N GLY A 154 -8.64 -5.13 -4.06
CA GLY A 154 -9.33 -6.40 -3.88
C GLY A 154 -10.73 -6.38 -4.46
N ILE A 155 -11.14 -7.45 -5.16
CA ILE A 155 -12.47 -7.58 -5.77
C ILE A 155 -13.09 -8.90 -5.34
N GLY A 156 -14.36 -8.87 -4.90
CA GLY A 156 -15.09 -10.06 -4.48
C GLY A 156 -14.73 -10.54 -3.06
N LEU A 157 -14.03 -9.71 -2.28
CA LEU A 157 -13.93 -9.92 -0.84
C LEU A 157 -15.31 -9.67 -0.25
N ASP A 158 -15.92 -10.70 0.31
CA ASP A 158 -17.34 -10.67 0.71
C ASP A 158 -17.61 -9.57 1.74
N ALA A 159 -18.68 -8.78 1.52
CA ALA A 159 -19.11 -7.71 2.42
C ALA A 159 -19.30 -8.19 3.88
N ALA A 160 -19.55 -9.49 4.09
CA ALA A 160 -19.56 -10.12 5.40
C ALA A 160 -18.18 -10.07 6.10
N MET A 161 -17.07 -9.96 5.35
CA MET A 161 -15.73 -9.76 5.93
C MET A 161 -15.55 -8.33 6.45
N ALA A 162 -16.03 -7.33 5.71
CA ALA A 162 -15.89 -5.92 6.08
C ALA A 162 -16.84 -5.53 7.25
N GLN A 163 -18.08 -6.02 7.26
CA GLN A 163 -19.10 -5.64 8.22
C GLN A 163 -18.98 -6.37 9.58
N ASN A 164 -18.46 -7.58 9.63
CA ASN A 164 -18.38 -8.38 10.87
C ASN A 164 -17.05 -8.24 11.63
N THR A 165 -16.11 -7.43 11.15
CA THR A 165 -14.91 -7.13 11.92
C THR A 165 -15.22 -5.97 12.86
N SER A 166 -15.72 -6.28 14.08
CA SER A 166 -15.97 -5.24 15.08
C SER A 166 -14.71 -4.39 15.30
N THR A 167 -14.90 -3.10 15.49
CA THR A 167 -13.82 -2.12 15.76
C THR A 167 -12.95 -2.55 16.95
N ILE A 168 -13.52 -3.33 17.88
CA ILE A 168 -12.86 -3.89 19.06
C ILE A 168 -11.92 -5.05 18.67
N ALA A 169 -12.33 -5.93 17.74
CA ALA A 169 -11.50 -7.05 17.27
C ALA A 169 -10.28 -6.55 16.46
N LYS A 170 -10.45 -5.49 15.66
CA LYS A 170 -9.35 -4.84 14.94
C LYS A 170 -8.29 -4.27 15.88
N ARG A 171 -8.68 -3.82 17.07
CA ARG A 171 -7.81 -3.14 18.04
C ARG A 171 -6.94 -4.11 18.86
N HIS A 172 -7.39 -5.33 19.12
CA HIS A 172 -6.73 -6.29 20.01
C HIS A 172 -6.15 -7.53 19.35
N LEU A 173 -6.69 -7.96 18.21
CA LEU A 173 -6.31 -9.21 17.55
C LEU A 173 -5.52 -9.03 16.24
N GLY A 174 -5.30 -7.79 15.78
CA GLY A 174 -4.54 -7.52 14.55
C GLY A 174 -5.00 -8.39 13.37
N TRP A 175 -4.08 -9.09 12.72
CA TRP A 175 -4.37 -9.95 11.56
C TRP A 175 -5.28 -11.15 11.88
N LEU A 176 -5.30 -11.66 13.12
CA LEU A 176 -6.20 -12.73 13.54
C LEU A 176 -7.68 -12.34 13.41
N ALA A 177 -8.00 -11.04 13.47
CA ALA A 177 -9.35 -10.56 13.20
C ALA A 177 -9.81 -10.84 11.76
N TYR A 178 -8.89 -10.99 10.82
CA TYR A 178 -9.18 -11.33 9.42
C TYR A 178 -9.24 -12.84 9.15
N VAL A 179 -8.63 -13.66 10.01
CA VAL A 179 -8.63 -15.14 9.82
C VAL A 179 -10.04 -15.72 9.90
N ALA A 180 -10.87 -15.29 10.85
CA ALA A 180 -12.23 -15.80 10.99
C ALA A 180 -13.16 -15.40 9.83
N PRO A 181 -13.17 -14.15 9.35
CA PRO A 181 -13.88 -13.77 8.12
C PRO A 181 -13.38 -14.51 6.89
N ILE A 182 -12.06 -14.62 6.70
CA ILE A 182 -11.47 -15.41 5.62
C ILE A 182 -11.94 -16.87 5.70
N ALA A 183 -11.91 -17.48 6.88
CA ALA A 183 -12.37 -18.85 7.07
C ALA A 183 -13.87 -19.03 6.74
N ARG A 184 -14.72 -18.06 7.09
CA ARG A 184 -16.17 -18.09 6.73
C ARG A 184 -16.39 -17.92 5.24
N SER A 185 -15.68 -17.01 4.59
CA SER A 185 -15.70 -16.82 3.14
C SER A 185 -15.21 -18.08 2.41
N ILE A 186 -14.23 -18.78 2.96
CA ILE A 186 -13.76 -20.09 2.50
C ILE A 186 -14.89 -21.14 2.53
N ILE A 187 -15.72 -21.13 3.57
CA ILE A 187 -16.82 -22.08 3.72
C ILE A 187 -17.94 -21.80 2.71
N ALA A 188 -18.21 -20.53 2.42
CA ALA A 188 -19.24 -20.12 1.45
C ALA A 188 -18.87 -20.48 -0.01
N ASN A 189 -17.59 -20.60 -0.32
CA ASN A 189 -16.98 -21.03 -1.59
C ASN A 189 -17.74 -20.61 -2.87
N ARG A 190 -18.27 -19.37 -2.89
CA ARG A 190 -19.01 -18.83 -4.03
C ARG A 190 -18.02 -18.25 -5.03
N LEU A 191 -17.88 -18.93 -6.17
CA LEU A 191 -17.11 -18.41 -7.30
C LEU A 191 -18.00 -17.50 -8.14
N PHE A 192 -17.54 -16.31 -8.46
CA PHE A 192 -18.20 -15.43 -9.41
C PHE A 192 -17.54 -15.52 -10.79
N HIS A 193 -18.33 -15.28 -11.82
CA HIS A 193 -17.87 -15.22 -13.20
C HIS A 193 -17.34 -13.83 -13.53
N LEU A 194 -16.21 -13.78 -14.25
CA LEU A 194 -15.65 -12.53 -14.76
C LEU A 194 -15.02 -12.71 -16.14
N ASP A 195 -15.22 -11.72 -16.99
CA ASP A 195 -14.45 -11.50 -18.18
C ASP A 195 -13.34 -10.51 -17.89
N TYR A 196 -12.10 -10.86 -18.20
CA TYR A 196 -10.95 -10.01 -17.90
C TYR A 196 -9.97 -9.90 -19.06
N ARG A 197 -9.21 -8.80 -19.03
CA ARG A 197 -8.15 -8.52 -19.98
C ARG A 197 -6.96 -7.92 -19.24
N ILE A 198 -5.75 -8.32 -19.64
CA ILE A 198 -4.49 -7.71 -19.20
C ILE A 198 -3.93 -6.94 -20.39
N ASP A 199 -3.59 -5.67 -20.18
CA ASP A 199 -3.09 -4.76 -21.20
C ASP A 199 -3.97 -4.77 -22.46
N ARG A 200 -3.39 -4.95 -23.62
CA ARG A 200 -4.08 -5.06 -24.92
C ARG A 200 -4.35 -6.51 -25.33
N GLY A 201 -4.21 -7.46 -24.38
CA GLY A 201 -4.42 -8.88 -24.63
C GLY A 201 -5.87 -9.22 -24.98
N ARG A 202 -6.12 -10.50 -25.27
CA ARG A 202 -7.46 -11.02 -25.53
C ARG A 202 -8.29 -11.06 -24.24
N VAL A 203 -9.59 -10.83 -24.36
CA VAL A 203 -10.54 -11.07 -23.28
C VAL A 203 -10.56 -12.57 -22.96
N ARG A 204 -10.53 -12.90 -21.70
CA ARG A 204 -10.59 -14.25 -21.16
C ARG A 204 -11.69 -14.34 -20.12
N SER A 205 -12.48 -15.40 -20.16
CA SER A 205 -13.52 -15.69 -19.19
C SER A 205 -13.02 -16.67 -18.14
N THR A 206 -13.37 -16.43 -16.89
CA THR A 206 -12.99 -17.32 -15.79
C THR A 206 -13.94 -17.21 -14.61
N ARG A 207 -13.79 -18.14 -13.65
CA ARG A 207 -14.43 -18.04 -12.34
C ARG A 207 -13.38 -17.85 -11.26
N ALA A 208 -13.58 -16.89 -10.36
CA ALA A 208 -12.72 -16.65 -9.23
C ALA A 208 -13.55 -16.46 -7.95
N HIS A 209 -12.94 -16.69 -6.81
CA HIS A 209 -13.48 -16.31 -5.50
C HIS A 209 -13.07 -14.89 -5.15
N THR A 210 -11.85 -14.52 -5.50
CA THR A 210 -11.27 -13.22 -5.21
C THR A 210 -10.26 -12.88 -6.30
N VAL A 211 -10.25 -11.63 -6.72
CA VAL A 211 -9.19 -11.07 -7.57
C VAL A 211 -8.48 -9.99 -6.77
N ILE A 212 -7.16 -10.04 -6.76
CA ILE A 212 -6.31 -9.04 -6.12
C ILE A 212 -5.36 -8.49 -7.17
N VAL A 213 -5.32 -7.17 -7.26
CA VAL A 213 -4.39 -6.44 -8.12
C VAL A 213 -3.45 -5.67 -7.19
N GLY A 214 -2.21 -6.12 -7.10
CA GLY A 214 -1.21 -5.58 -6.19
C GLY A 214 -0.23 -4.65 -6.89
N ASN A 215 0.15 -3.61 -6.16
CA ASN A 215 1.25 -2.70 -6.46
C ASN A 215 2.45 -2.98 -5.53
N CYS A 216 2.18 -3.60 -4.36
CA CYS A 216 3.19 -4.03 -3.39
C CYS A 216 2.98 -5.50 -3.02
N GLY A 217 4.08 -6.15 -2.57
CA GLY A 217 4.05 -7.57 -2.21
C GLY A 217 3.64 -7.87 -0.77
N THR A 218 3.72 -6.91 0.13
CA THR A 218 3.66 -7.13 1.58
C THR A 218 2.26 -6.94 2.13
N LEU A 219 1.76 -7.95 2.86
CA LEU A 219 0.56 -7.85 3.71
C LEU A 219 0.93 -7.67 5.18
N THR A 220 -0.10 -7.36 5.99
CA THR A 220 0.02 -7.30 7.46
C THR A 220 0.59 -8.62 8.02
N GLY A 221 1.47 -8.52 9.02
CA GLY A 221 2.08 -9.71 9.65
C GLY A 221 3.21 -10.35 8.85
N ASN A 222 3.84 -9.61 7.94
CA ASN A 222 4.95 -10.09 7.11
C ASN A 222 4.58 -11.25 6.16
N MET A 223 3.28 -11.43 5.88
CA MET A 223 2.80 -12.37 4.88
C MET A 223 2.90 -11.74 3.49
N LEU A 224 3.47 -12.49 2.56
CA LEU A 224 3.57 -12.12 1.16
C LEU A 224 2.39 -12.73 0.41
N LEU A 225 1.43 -11.89 0.03
CA LEU A 225 0.36 -12.33 -0.85
C LEU A 225 0.85 -12.42 -2.29
N ILE A 226 1.69 -11.47 -2.68
CA ILE A 226 2.24 -11.33 -4.02
C ILE A 226 3.77 -11.18 -3.91
N PRO A 227 4.51 -12.29 -3.79
CA PRO A 227 5.95 -12.24 -3.50
C PRO A 227 6.82 -11.55 -4.55
N ALA A 228 6.29 -11.38 -5.76
CA ALA A 228 7.00 -10.81 -6.90
C ALA A 228 6.71 -9.32 -7.10
N ALA A 229 5.67 -8.76 -6.45
CA ALA A 229 5.33 -7.36 -6.62
C ALA A 229 6.43 -6.43 -6.11
N VAL A 230 6.76 -5.46 -6.92
CA VAL A 230 7.80 -4.44 -6.68
C VAL A 230 7.15 -3.08 -6.92
N ILE A 231 7.24 -2.20 -5.94
CA ILE A 231 6.49 -0.94 -5.90
C ILE A 231 6.94 0.12 -6.94
N ASP A 232 8.01 -0.13 -7.66
CA ASP A 232 8.66 0.82 -8.57
C ASP A 232 9.13 0.18 -9.90
N ASP A 233 8.49 -0.92 -10.33
CA ASP A 233 8.81 -1.61 -11.58
C ASP A 233 7.86 -1.26 -12.75
N GLY A 234 6.86 -0.42 -12.51
CA GLY A 234 5.87 0.00 -13.50
C GLY A 234 4.86 -1.09 -13.86
N LEU A 235 4.67 -2.10 -13.01
CA LEU A 235 3.78 -3.23 -13.25
C LEU A 235 2.79 -3.42 -12.09
N LEU A 236 1.67 -4.05 -12.41
CA LEU A 236 0.68 -4.56 -11.47
C LEU A 236 0.71 -6.07 -11.47
N ASP A 237 0.56 -6.64 -10.30
CA ASP A 237 0.52 -8.07 -10.07
C ASP A 237 -0.91 -8.54 -9.84
N VAL A 238 -1.46 -9.31 -10.75
CA VAL A 238 -2.84 -9.80 -10.66
C VAL A 238 -2.85 -11.24 -10.17
N VAL A 239 -3.50 -11.48 -9.04
CA VAL A 239 -3.70 -12.80 -8.46
C VAL A 239 -5.19 -13.12 -8.44
N MET A 240 -5.58 -14.19 -9.11
CA MET A 240 -6.95 -14.71 -9.08
C MET A 240 -6.98 -16.00 -8.27
N MET A 241 -7.75 -16.00 -7.20
CA MET A 241 -7.94 -17.17 -6.33
C MET A 241 -9.10 -18.02 -6.82
N ARG A 242 -8.81 -19.29 -7.12
CA ARG A 242 -9.76 -20.30 -7.65
C ARG A 242 -9.71 -21.57 -6.81
N PRO A 243 -10.12 -21.51 -5.54
CA PRO A 243 -10.08 -22.71 -4.70
C PRO A 243 -11.03 -23.78 -5.26
N ARG A 244 -10.55 -25.02 -5.42
CA ARG A 244 -11.36 -26.18 -5.72
C ARG A 244 -11.66 -26.92 -4.43
N GLY A 245 -12.84 -26.65 -3.84
CA GLY A 245 -13.25 -27.27 -2.59
C GLY A 245 -12.43 -26.86 -1.36
N ARG A 246 -12.70 -27.50 -0.22
CA ARG A 246 -12.05 -27.20 1.08
C ARG A 246 -10.53 -27.39 1.07
N PHE A 247 -10.04 -28.37 0.31
CA PHE A 247 -8.60 -28.65 0.18
C PHE A 247 -7.86 -27.60 -0.68
N GLY A 248 -8.55 -26.89 -1.59
CA GLY A 248 -7.98 -25.80 -2.38
C GLY A 248 -7.48 -24.66 -1.50
N TRP A 249 -8.23 -24.32 -0.47
CA TRP A 249 -7.85 -23.27 0.48
C TRP A 249 -6.68 -23.67 1.39
N ALA A 250 -6.68 -24.92 1.89
CA ALA A 250 -5.55 -25.43 2.66
C ALA A 250 -4.23 -25.33 1.85
N ARG A 251 -4.27 -25.66 0.56
CA ARG A 251 -3.13 -25.53 -0.36
C ARG A 251 -2.69 -24.08 -0.57
N ILE A 252 -3.64 -23.15 -0.73
CA ILE A 252 -3.34 -21.71 -0.83
C ILE A 252 -2.66 -21.23 0.45
N GLY A 253 -3.24 -21.52 1.61
CA GLY A 253 -2.69 -21.13 2.91
C GLY A 253 -1.29 -21.67 3.16
N THR A 254 -1.05 -22.97 2.89
CA THR A 254 0.28 -23.58 3.02
C THR A 254 1.32 -22.91 2.13
N ARG A 255 0.95 -22.58 0.89
CA ARG A 255 1.87 -21.92 -0.05
C ARG A 255 2.24 -20.52 0.41
N LEU A 256 1.28 -19.71 0.84
CA LEU A 256 1.53 -18.36 1.34
C LEU A 256 2.43 -18.36 2.58
N THR A 257 2.22 -19.34 3.49
CA THR A 257 3.05 -19.51 4.68
C THR A 257 4.48 -19.95 4.34
N LEU A 258 4.64 -20.94 3.44
CA LEU A 258 5.95 -21.41 3.00
C LEU A 258 6.72 -20.33 2.24
N GLN A 259 6.06 -19.51 1.44
CA GLN A 259 6.70 -18.38 0.74
C GLN A 259 7.21 -17.30 1.72
N GLY A 260 6.48 -17.03 2.81
CA GLY A 260 6.92 -16.14 3.88
C GLY A 260 8.18 -16.64 4.60
N ILE A 261 8.27 -17.96 4.84
CA ILE A 261 9.43 -18.60 5.49
C ILE A 261 10.64 -18.65 4.55
N ALA A 262 10.41 -18.90 3.28
CA ALA A 262 11.48 -19.10 2.28
C ALA A 262 12.30 -17.84 1.97
N ARG A 263 11.79 -16.63 2.25
CA ARG A 263 12.57 -15.39 2.13
C ARG A 263 13.80 -15.35 3.06
N ARG A 264 13.79 -16.11 4.14
CA ARG A 264 14.88 -16.15 5.12
C ARG A 264 16.12 -16.96 4.67
N SER A 265 16.04 -17.76 3.59
CA SER A 265 17.14 -18.60 3.12
C SER A 265 17.26 -18.61 1.60
N ARG A 266 18.51 -18.54 1.08
CA ARG A 266 18.79 -18.61 -0.37
C ARG A 266 18.40 -19.97 -0.96
N LEU A 267 18.56 -21.07 -0.18
CA LEU A 267 18.19 -22.44 -0.61
C LEU A 267 16.67 -22.60 -0.80
N SER A 268 15.89 -21.99 0.08
CA SER A 268 14.42 -22.09 0.03
C SER A 268 13.83 -21.37 -1.17
N ARG A 269 14.49 -20.32 -1.69
CA ARG A 269 14.08 -19.61 -2.91
C ARG A 269 14.21 -20.48 -4.17
N GLU A 270 15.27 -21.27 -4.27
CA GLU A 270 15.52 -22.17 -5.41
C GLU A 270 14.52 -23.35 -5.41
N LEU A 271 14.20 -23.91 -4.24
CA LEU A 271 13.19 -24.97 -4.09
C LEU A 271 11.78 -24.49 -4.48
N LEU A 272 11.41 -23.24 -4.16
CA LEU A 272 10.11 -22.67 -4.52
C LEU A 272 9.96 -22.37 -6.02
N ARG A 273 11.07 -22.06 -6.72
CA ARG A 273 11.06 -21.92 -8.19
C ARG A 273 10.69 -23.20 -8.91
N ARG A 274 11.01 -24.37 -8.32
CA ARG A 274 10.72 -25.71 -8.87
C ARG A 274 9.38 -26.28 -8.40
N ALA A 275 8.68 -25.59 -7.50
CA ALA A 275 7.39 -26.06 -7.00
C ALA A 275 6.32 -26.02 -8.12
N PRO A 276 5.48 -27.07 -8.25
CA PRO A 276 4.48 -27.14 -9.32
C PRO A 276 3.50 -25.97 -9.26
N VAL A 277 3.17 -25.43 -10.44
CA VAL A 277 2.18 -24.34 -10.60
C VAL A 277 0.81 -24.89 -10.26
N PHE A 278 0.28 -24.51 -9.11
CA PHE A 278 -1.06 -24.94 -8.70
C PHE A 278 -2.13 -24.13 -9.45
N HIS A 279 -3.05 -24.79 -10.10
CA HIS A 279 -4.19 -24.22 -10.83
C HIS A 279 -5.17 -23.40 -9.92
N ALA A 280 -4.98 -23.43 -8.60
CA ALA A 280 -5.77 -22.67 -7.63
C ALA A 280 -5.41 -21.17 -7.58
N LEU A 281 -4.24 -20.77 -8.08
CA LEU A 281 -3.76 -19.39 -8.14
C LEU A 281 -3.32 -19.10 -9.57
N ALA A 282 -4.01 -18.20 -10.27
CA ALA A 282 -3.53 -17.64 -11.52
C ALA A 282 -2.82 -16.32 -11.18
N TYR A 283 -1.58 -16.20 -11.64
CA TYR A 283 -0.74 -15.03 -11.47
C TYR A 283 -0.38 -14.46 -12.85
N VAL A 284 -0.56 -13.16 -13.02
CA VAL A 284 -0.23 -12.44 -14.26
C VAL A 284 0.26 -11.05 -13.89
N GLN A 285 1.28 -10.55 -14.59
CA GLN A 285 1.72 -9.16 -14.51
C GLN A 285 1.30 -8.37 -15.73
N GLY A 286 1.07 -7.07 -15.56
CA GLY A 286 0.75 -6.13 -16.64
C GLY A 286 0.62 -4.70 -16.13
N ARG A 287 0.49 -3.77 -17.05
CA ARG A 287 0.30 -2.33 -16.70
C ARG A 287 -1.15 -1.96 -16.51
N GLN A 288 -2.05 -2.78 -17.02
CA GLN A 288 -3.49 -2.57 -16.94
C GLN A 288 -4.22 -3.91 -16.77
N PHE A 289 -5.14 -3.94 -15.83
CA PHE A 289 -6.11 -5.01 -15.64
C PHE A 289 -7.51 -4.45 -15.82
N GLU A 290 -8.35 -5.12 -16.61
CA GLU A 290 -9.75 -4.77 -16.78
C GLU A 290 -10.60 -6.00 -16.54
N ALA A 291 -11.65 -5.87 -15.73
CA ALA A 291 -12.61 -6.94 -15.46
C ALA A 291 -14.04 -6.43 -15.54
N ARG A 292 -14.92 -7.28 -16.04
CA ARG A 292 -16.38 -7.09 -16.06
C ARG A 292 -17.05 -8.28 -15.38
N PHE A 293 -18.07 -7.99 -14.60
CA PHE A 293 -18.81 -8.96 -13.78
C PHE A 293 -20.28 -9.01 -14.19
N GLU A 294 -20.91 -10.16 -14.05
CA GLU A 294 -22.36 -10.35 -14.30
C GLU A 294 -23.20 -9.69 -13.19
N THR A 295 -22.66 -9.65 -11.97
CA THR A 295 -23.30 -9.05 -10.80
C THR A 295 -22.33 -8.10 -10.11
N PRO A 296 -22.82 -7.06 -9.40
CA PRO A 296 -21.95 -6.13 -8.69
C PRO A 296 -21.13 -6.83 -7.59
N HIS A 297 -19.83 -6.55 -7.55
CA HIS A 297 -18.92 -7.07 -6.52
C HIS A 297 -18.27 -5.93 -5.74
N LEU A 298 -18.08 -6.17 -4.43
CA LEU A 298 -17.41 -5.25 -3.55
C LEU A 298 -15.96 -5.04 -4.01
N VAL A 299 -15.53 -3.77 -4.03
CA VAL A 299 -14.16 -3.38 -4.31
C VAL A 299 -13.57 -2.73 -3.07
N GLU A 300 -12.38 -3.17 -2.69
CA GLU A 300 -11.61 -2.61 -1.59
C GLU A 300 -10.26 -2.09 -2.13
N LEU A 301 -9.83 -0.93 -1.66
CA LEU A 301 -8.53 -0.33 -1.98
C LEU A 301 -7.77 -0.09 -0.67
N ASP A 302 -6.60 -0.68 -0.55
CA ASP A 302 -5.74 -0.62 0.64
C ASP A 302 -6.47 -0.99 1.96
N GLY A 303 -7.52 -1.83 1.86
CA GLY A 303 -8.34 -2.30 2.97
C GLY A 303 -9.57 -1.45 3.30
N ASP A 304 -9.81 -0.36 2.57
CA ASP A 304 -11.04 0.43 2.66
C ASP A 304 -12.03 0.04 1.56
N SER A 305 -13.33 0.06 1.88
CA SER A 305 -14.41 -0.29 0.94
C SER A 305 -14.79 0.91 0.05
N PHE A 306 -14.87 0.67 -1.26
CA PHE A 306 -15.25 1.66 -2.28
C PHE A 306 -16.56 1.32 -3.00
N GLY A 307 -17.40 0.48 -2.40
CA GLY A 307 -18.71 0.12 -2.94
C GLY A 307 -18.65 -1.06 -3.91
N HIS A 308 -19.73 -1.23 -4.67
CA HIS A 308 -19.93 -2.37 -5.57
C HIS A 308 -19.79 -1.92 -7.03
N ALA A 309 -18.99 -2.62 -7.80
CA ALA A 309 -18.78 -2.34 -9.22
C ALA A 309 -19.14 -3.56 -10.09
N ILE A 310 -19.65 -3.29 -11.30
CA ILE A 310 -19.85 -4.28 -12.38
C ILE A 310 -18.67 -4.29 -13.37
N ARG A 311 -17.88 -3.23 -13.35
CA ARG A 311 -16.65 -3.13 -14.14
C ARG A 311 -15.58 -2.42 -13.34
N VAL A 312 -14.38 -2.97 -13.40
CA VAL A 312 -13.19 -2.42 -12.74
C VAL A 312 -12.07 -2.35 -13.77
N ARG A 313 -11.47 -1.17 -13.90
CA ARG A 313 -10.22 -1.00 -14.65
C ARG A 313 -9.15 -0.53 -13.69
N VAL A 314 -8.07 -1.26 -13.59
CA VAL A 314 -6.91 -0.89 -12.78
C VAL A 314 -5.74 -0.63 -13.70
N SER A 315 -5.04 0.47 -13.48
CA SER A 315 -3.82 0.81 -14.21
C SER A 315 -2.74 1.30 -13.26
N VAL A 316 -1.47 1.14 -13.65
CA VAL A 316 -0.34 1.70 -12.91
C VAL A 316 0.05 3.05 -13.50
N ARG A 317 0.42 3.99 -12.62
CA ARG A 317 1.14 5.23 -12.94
C ARG A 317 2.57 5.09 -12.44
N PRO A 318 3.53 4.77 -13.31
CA PRO A 318 4.89 4.51 -12.90
C PRO A 318 5.56 5.74 -12.30
N GLY A 319 6.22 5.57 -11.14
CA GLY A 319 6.99 6.61 -10.47
C GLY A 319 6.20 7.87 -10.11
N ALA A 320 4.87 7.79 -10.03
CA ALA A 320 3.99 8.96 -9.92
C ALA A 320 4.04 9.66 -8.55
N LEU A 321 4.61 9.02 -7.53
CA LEU A 321 4.71 9.59 -6.18
C LEU A 321 6.13 9.48 -5.65
N GLY A 322 6.74 10.62 -5.30
CA GLY A 322 7.99 10.65 -4.55
C GLY A 322 7.74 10.33 -3.07
N VAL A 323 8.52 9.42 -2.50
CA VAL A 323 8.50 9.11 -1.06
C VAL A 323 9.91 9.27 -0.49
N ARG A 324 10.05 10.06 0.57
CA ARG A 324 11.31 10.15 1.31
C ARG A 324 11.40 9.01 2.32
N VAL A 325 12.46 8.24 2.21
CA VAL A 325 12.72 7.07 3.06
C VAL A 325 14.09 7.20 3.74
N THR A 326 14.26 6.51 4.86
CA THR A 326 15.59 6.38 5.47
C THR A 326 16.53 5.68 4.49
N ALA A 327 17.74 6.22 4.32
CA ALA A 327 18.77 5.55 3.53
C ALA A 327 18.90 4.10 4.00
N ARG A 328 18.88 3.16 3.07
CA ARG A 328 19.17 1.75 3.42
C ARG A 328 20.58 1.70 3.97
N ALA A 329 20.74 1.21 5.20
CA ALA A 329 22.06 0.79 5.65
C ALA A 329 22.59 -0.23 4.64
N ASP A 330 23.70 0.13 3.98
CA ASP A 330 24.33 -0.74 3.00
C ASP A 330 24.74 -2.04 3.72
N PRO A 331 24.21 -3.22 3.32
CA PRO A 331 24.60 -4.47 3.97
C PRO A 331 26.05 -4.87 3.69
N SER A 332 26.79 -4.07 2.91
CA SER A 332 28.20 -4.27 2.57
C SER A 332 29.18 -3.51 3.46
N GLY A 333 28.76 -3.00 4.62
CA GLY A 333 29.64 -2.37 5.62
C GLY A 333 30.76 -3.30 6.15
N PHE A 334 31.57 -3.83 5.25
CA PHE A 334 32.94 -4.24 5.57
C PHE A 334 33.76 -2.96 5.71
N ALA A 335 33.91 -2.47 6.93
CA ALA A 335 34.98 -1.55 7.26
C ALA A 335 36.29 -2.22 6.85
N ALA A 336 37.00 -1.60 5.90
CA ALA A 336 38.35 -2.01 5.62
C ALA A 336 39.17 -1.88 6.91
N PRO A 337 40.02 -2.86 7.27
CA PRO A 337 40.89 -2.76 8.44
C PRO A 337 41.85 -1.59 8.24
N PRO A 338 42.14 -0.83 9.30
CA PRO A 338 43.14 0.22 9.22
C PRO A 338 44.48 -0.40 8.88
N GLY A 339 45.10 0.11 7.79
CA GLY A 339 46.48 -0.20 7.39
C GLY A 339 47.51 0.49 8.26
#